data_913d10a32bbaaf0dc257d92098366d2a
#
_entry.id   913d10a32bbaaf0dc257d92098366d2a
#
_cell.length_a   1.000
_cell.length_b   1.000
_cell.length_c   1.000
_cell.angle_alpha   90.00
_cell.angle_beta   90.00
_cell.angle_gamma   90.00
#
_symmetry.space_group_name_H-M   'P 1'
#
loop_
_entity.id
_entity.type
_entity.pdbx_description
1 polymer ?
#
loop_
_entity_poly.entity_id
_entity_poly.type
_entity_poly.pdbx_seq_one_letter_code
_entity_poly.pdbx_strand_id
1 'polypeptide(L)'
;MLAASRAALDKDQGDFWDSGRVASDESTWIRYDGKALASGQRVYWKVRIWGDAGQRSPWSVPATWSMGLLQPTDWHSKFIGSVRPEKHPEGAPLPFPWLRKTFNLAQQPARAVAYVNALGYYELYINGKKVDDHVLSPAVSDYSRRNLYVAHEVADYLEPGKNVIALWLGRGWYVRGHPGVVHDGPLVRAQLAVSMPDGAVSEIVTDDTWRVRESPLSPLGRGTAFGDYGGERYDAAKDLPDWNASTLDDSTWQPAAVFTPPPVLTAAQMVEPNRMIETIRAQRVEPFPEGGWVVDMGKAFTGWLEIALPAIPK
;
A
#
# COMPACT_ATOMS: atom_id res chain seq x y z
N MET A 1 -1.23 2.49 29.91
CA MET A 1 -1.69 3.90 29.83
C MET A 1 -1.69 4.35 28.38
N LEU A 2 -2.77 5.00 27.92
CA LEU A 2 -2.97 5.47 26.56
C LEU A 2 -3.48 6.92 26.58
N ALA A 3 -2.95 7.75 25.70
CA ALA A 3 -3.27 9.18 25.64
C ALA A 3 -3.38 9.73 24.22
N ALA A 4 -4.06 10.86 24.06
CA ALA A 4 -4.21 11.59 22.81
C ALA A 4 -2.90 12.25 22.33
N SER A 5 -1.94 12.49 23.24
CA SER A 5 -0.68 13.15 22.90
C SER A 5 0.49 12.62 23.72
N ARG A 6 1.70 12.79 23.17
CA ARG A 6 2.94 12.52 23.91
C ARG A 6 3.03 13.37 25.17
N ALA A 7 2.64 14.64 25.09
CA ALA A 7 2.69 15.55 26.21
C ALA A 7 1.77 15.13 27.38
N ALA A 8 0.63 14.50 27.10
CA ALA A 8 -0.24 13.93 28.13
C ALA A 8 0.43 12.73 28.80
N LEU A 9 1.03 11.81 28.02
CA LEU A 9 1.77 10.67 28.58
C LEU A 9 2.94 11.08 29.46
N ASP A 10 3.68 12.12 29.08
CA ASP A 10 4.82 12.63 29.84
C ASP A 10 4.40 13.17 31.21
N LYS A 11 3.13 13.55 31.36
CA LYS A 11 2.49 13.97 32.63
C LYS A 11 1.74 12.84 33.35
N ASP A 12 1.92 11.59 32.91
CA ASP A 12 1.18 10.42 33.40
C ASP A 12 -0.35 10.56 33.30
N GLN A 13 -0.83 11.25 32.26
CA GLN A 13 -2.25 11.42 31.97
C GLN A 13 -2.69 10.45 30.87
N GLY A 14 -3.41 9.39 31.25
CA GLY A 14 -4.01 8.41 30.36
C GLY A 14 -5.44 8.80 30.02
N ASP A 15 -5.64 9.88 29.24
CA ASP A 15 -6.95 10.46 28.93
C ASP A 15 -7.84 9.54 28.10
N PHE A 16 -7.28 8.57 27.38
CA PHE A 16 -8.02 7.50 26.73
C PHE A 16 -8.16 6.25 27.59
N TRP A 17 -7.09 5.83 28.27
CA TRP A 17 -7.10 4.63 29.09
C TRP A 17 -5.93 4.55 30.06
N ASP A 18 -6.22 4.15 31.28
CA ASP A 18 -5.25 3.70 32.24
C ASP A 18 -5.80 2.41 32.90
N SER A 19 -5.19 1.28 32.60
CA SER A 19 -5.58 -0.01 33.20
C SER A 19 -5.30 -0.09 34.70
N GLY A 20 -4.50 0.81 35.23
CA GLY A 20 -3.92 0.63 36.55
C GLY A 20 -3.01 -0.61 36.59
N ARG A 21 -2.84 -1.18 37.81
CA ARG A 21 -2.13 -2.45 38.00
C ARG A 21 -3.11 -3.61 37.77
N VAL A 22 -2.83 -4.45 36.79
CA VAL A 22 -3.54 -5.69 36.52
C VAL A 22 -2.66 -6.87 36.90
N ALA A 23 -3.18 -7.81 37.72
CA ALA A 23 -2.48 -9.05 38.03
C ALA A 23 -2.63 -10.03 36.87
N SER A 24 -1.57 -10.21 36.09
CA SER A 24 -1.54 -11.08 34.89
C SER A 24 -0.08 -11.38 34.54
N ASP A 25 0.16 -12.58 34.03
CA ASP A 25 1.41 -13.00 33.42
C ASP A 25 1.39 -12.90 31.90
N GLU A 26 0.29 -12.43 31.32
CA GLU A 26 0.15 -12.19 29.88
C GLU A 26 1.03 -11.00 29.44
N SER A 27 1.86 -11.21 28.42
CA SER A 27 2.73 -10.19 27.82
C SER A 27 2.25 -9.71 26.44
N THR A 28 1.24 -10.39 25.89
CA THR A 28 0.66 -10.12 24.56
C THR A 28 -0.87 -10.13 24.64
N TRP A 29 -1.53 -9.59 23.62
CA TRP A 29 -2.99 -9.58 23.50
C TRP A 29 -3.72 -8.83 24.63
N ILE A 30 -3.04 -7.87 25.27
CA ILE A 30 -3.69 -7.01 26.25
C ILE A 30 -4.78 -6.20 25.58
N ARG A 31 -6.02 -6.52 25.91
CA ARG A 31 -7.19 -5.88 25.31
C ARG A 31 -7.30 -4.43 25.77
N TYR A 32 -7.46 -3.53 24.79
CA TYR A 32 -7.83 -2.16 25.09
C TYR A 32 -9.28 -2.08 25.56
N ASP A 33 -9.51 -1.44 26.69
CA ASP A 33 -10.83 -1.27 27.32
C ASP A 33 -11.07 0.19 27.77
N GLY A 34 -10.56 1.12 26.94
CA GLY A 34 -10.69 2.56 27.16
C GLY A 34 -11.80 3.18 26.34
N LYS A 35 -11.74 4.50 26.21
CA LYS A 35 -12.69 5.26 25.38
C LYS A 35 -12.63 4.84 23.92
N ALA A 36 -13.76 4.81 23.23
CA ALA A 36 -13.81 4.50 21.81
C ALA A 36 -12.86 5.42 21.00
N LEU A 37 -12.12 4.84 20.09
CA LEU A 37 -11.21 5.55 19.20
C LEU A 37 -11.90 5.80 17.86
N ALA A 38 -11.60 6.95 17.26
CA ALA A 38 -12.14 7.35 15.95
C ALA A 38 -11.27 6.87 14.79
N SER A 39 -11.82 6.83 13.58
CA SER A 39 -11.10 6.56 12.35
C SER A 39 -9.94 7.53 12.16
N GLY A 40 -8.78 7.00 11.72
CA GLY A 40 -7.56 7.78 11.51
C GLY A 40 -6.90 8.33 12.79
N GLN A 41 -7.50 8.10 13.96
CA GLN A 41 -7.00 8.65 15.21
C GLN A 41 -5.64 8.08 15.59
N ARG A 42 -4.67 8.96 15.84
CA ARG A 42 -3.37 8.59 16.38
C ARG A 42 -3.42 8.62 17.91
N VAL A 43 -2.81 7.63 18.53
CA VAL A 43 -2.73 7.52 19.98
C VAL A 43 -1.30 7.19 20.42
N TYR A 44 -1.00 7.53 21.65
CA TYR A 44 0.30 7.34 22.29
C TYR A 44 0.13 6.46 23.52
N TRP A 45 1.04 5.54 23.75
CA TRP A 45 0.95 4.63 24.88
C TRP A 45 2.30 4.34 25.51
N LYS A 46 2.28 3.96 26.76
CA LYS A 46 3.41 3.45 27.52
C LYS A 46 2.95 2.38 28.50
N VAL A 47 3.83 1.48 28.87
CA VAL A 47 3.57 0.37 29.79
C VAL A 47 4.64 0.30 30.85
N ARG A 48 4.28 -0.21 32.02
CA ARG A 48 5.19 -0.64 33.07
C ARG A 48 4.72 -1.93 33.68
N ILE A 49 5.61 -2.66 34.29
CA ILE A 49 5.35 -3.95 34.95
C ILE A 49 5.66 -3.89 36.41
N TRP A 50 5.13 -4.84 37.17
CA TRP A 50 5.43 -5.09 38.57
C TRP A 50 5.95 -6.52 38.73
N GLY A 51 7.06 -6.68 39.44
CA GLY A 51 7.56 -8.00 39.76
C GLY A 51 6.80 -8.64 40.95
N ASP A 52 7.11 -9.89 41.23
CA ASP A 52 6.42 -10.69 42.27
C ASP A 52 6.53 -10.07 43.67
N ALA A 53 7.64 -9.43 44.02
CA ALA A 53 7.82 -8.71 45.24
C ALA A 53 7.19 -7.29 45.23
N GLY A 54 6.39 -6.96 44.25
CA GLY A 54 5.69 -5.68 44.13
C GLY A 54 6.53 -4.52 43.65
N GLN A 55 7.82 -4.73 43.30
CA GLN A 55 8.69 -3.70 42.76
C GLN A 55 8.17 -3.26 41.35
N ARG A 56 8.19 -1.96 41.13
CA ARG A 56 7.68 -1.35 39.90
C ARG A 56 8.83 -0.98 38.97
N SER A 57 8.71 -1.33 37.66
CA SER A 57 9.64 -0.86 36.63
C SER A 57 9.46 0.63 36.36
N PRO A 58 10.44 1.28 35.74
CA PRO A 58 10.19 2.54 34.99
C PRO A 58 9.12 2.34 33.91
N TRP A 59 8.55 3.43 33.42
CA TRP A 59 7.75 3.38 32.20
C TRP A 59 8.61 2.98 30.99
N SER A 60 8.03 2.26 30.06
CA SER A 60 8.62 2.05 28.73
C SER A 60 8.80 3.37 28.00
N VAL A 61 9.64 3.38 26.97
CA VAL A 61 9.61 4.43 25.94
C VAL A 61 8.21 4.46 25.35
N PRO A 62 7.57 5.65 25.22
CA PRO A 62 6.29 5.76 24.56
C PRO A 62 6.31 5.29 23.12
N ALA A 63 5.28 4.55 22.73
CA ALA A 63 5.02 4.10 21.38
C ALA A 63 3.70 4.69 20.87
N THR A 64 3.43 4.53 19.59
CA THR A 64 2.24 5.04 18.92
C THR A 64 1.60 4.00 18.04
N TRP A 65 0.30 4.11 17.85
CA TRP A 65 -0.39 3.53 16.70
C TRP A 65 -1.43 4.50 16.17
N SER A 66 -1.93 4.25 14.98
CA SER A 66 -3.05 4.98 14.38
C SER A 66 -4.17 4.01 14.05
N MET A 67 -5.41 4.42 14.32
CA MET A 67 -6.57 3.67 13.87
C MET A 67 -6.66 3.74 12.34
N GLY A 68 -7.16 2.67 11.73
CA GLY A 68 -7.57 2.69 10.34
C GLY A 68 -8.92 3.37 10.13
N LEU A 69 -9.50 3.21 8.95
CA LEU A 69 -10.86 3.61 8.64
C LEU A 69 -11.81 2.53 9.18
N LEU A 70 -12.64 2.88 10.16
CA LEU A 70 -13.43 1.93 10.95
C LEU A 70 -14.79 1.63 10.34
N GLN A 71 -15.33 2.57 9.57
CA GLN A 71 -16.67 2.47 9.00
C GLN A 71 -16.62 2.51 7.47
N PRO A 72 -17.53 1.84 6.77
CA PRO A 72 -17.63 1.97 5.31
C PRO A 72 -17.84 3.40 4.84
N THR A 73 -18.49 4.24 5.64
CA THR A 73 -18.74 5.65 5.38
C THR A 73 -17.50 6.55 5.49
N ASP A 74 -16.41 6.04 6.06
CA ASP A 74 -15.14 6.79 6.13
C ASP A 74 -14.39 6.80 4.78
N TRP A 75 -14.84 5.96 3.84
CA TRP A 75 -14.31 5.92 2.49
C TRP A 75 -15.06 6.88 1.58
N HIS A 76 -14.45 7.99 1.25
CA HIS A 76 -14.95 8.97 0.28
C HIS A 76 -14.46 8.71 -1.15
N SER A 77 -13.48 7.81 -1.28
CA SER A 77 -12.83 7.43 -2.55
C SER A 77 -13.63 6.39 -3.32
N LYS A 78 -13.51 6.43 -4.66
CA LYS A 78 -14.09 5.44 -5.59
C LYS A 78 -13.01 4.48 -6.06
N PHE A 79 -13.39 3.25 -6.43
CA PHE A 79 -12.48 2.37 -7.16
C PHE A 79 -12.29 2.88 -8.58
N ILE A 80 -11.03 2.99 -8.98
CA ILE A 80 -10.63 3.40 -10.32
C ILE A 80 -9.66 2.37 -10.93
N GLY A 81 -9.55 2.40 -12.25
CA GLY A 81 -8.68 1.50 -13.00
C GLY A 81 -8.54 1.94 -14.45
N SER A 82 -8.02 1.04 -15.28
CA SER A 82 -7.87 1.28 -16.72
C SER A 82 -9.22 1.47 -17.39
N VAL A 83 -9.26 2.38 -18.37
CA VAL A 83 -10.35 2.46 -19.32
C VAL A 83 -10.25 1.26 -20.26
N ARG A 84 -11.33 0.49 -20.37
CA ARG A 84 -11.37 -0.60 -21.35
C ARG A 84 -11.47 -0.02 -22.76
N PRO A 85 -10.56 -0.34 -23.70
CA PRO A 85 -10.71 0.06 -25.07
C PRO A 85 -11.97 -0.57 -25.70
N GLU A 86 -12.67 0.15 -26.57
CA GLU A 86 -13.93 -0.30 -27.19
C GLU A 86 -13.82 -1.67 -27.89
N LYS A 87 -12.68 -1.94 -28.53
CA LYS A 87 -12.42 -3.21 -29.26
C LYS A 87 -11.68 -4.24 -28.42
N HIS A 88 -11.53 -4.02 -27.08
CA HIS A 88 -10.84 -4.98 -26.23
C HIS A 88 -11.71 -6.22 -26.02
N PRO A 89 -11.20 -7.44 -26.30
CA PRO A 89 -12.01 -8.67 -26.15
C PRO A 89 -12.50 -8.82 -24.68
N GLU A 90 -13.75 -9.26 -24.54
CA GLU A 90 -14.28 -9.56 -23.23
C GLU A 90 -13.48 -10.68 -22.56
N GLY A 91 -13.16 -10.48 -21.27
CA GLY A 91 -12.36 -11.43 -20.49
C GLY A 91 -10.86 -11.44 -20.79
N ALA A 92 -10.40 -10.64 -21.79
CA ALA A 92 -8.97 -10.43 -21.95
C ALA A 92 -8.42 -9.53 -20.85
N PRO A 93 -7.23 -9.82 -20.28
CA PRO A 93 -6.67 -8.99 -19.23
C PRO A 93 -6.28 -7.62 -19.77
N LEU A 94 -6.61 -6.57 -19.01
CA LEU A 94 -6.19 -5.20 -19.32
C LEU A 94 -4.71 -4.99 -18.97
N PRO A 95 -4.01 -4.09 -19.69
CA PRO A 95 -2.67 -3.65 -19.30
C PRO A 95 -2.68 -3.08 -17.89
N PHE A 96 -1.52 -3.18 -17.21
CA PHE A 96 -1.36 -2.61 -15.89
C PHE A 96 -1.27 -1.09 -15.98
N PRO A 97 -2.11 -0.34 -15.25
CA PRO A 97 -2.15 1.11 -15.40
C PRO A 97 -1.15 1.80 -14.49
N TRP A 98 -0.69 2.95 -14.96
CA TRP A 98 -0.26 4.06 -14.14
C TRP A 98 -1.46 4.99 -13.90
N LEU A 99 -1.67 5.35 -12.65
CA LEU A 99 -2.71 6.27 -12.21
C LEU A 99 -2.04 7.42 -11.46
N ARG A 100 -2.49 8.66 -11.67
CA ARG A 100 -1.93 9.81 -10.97
C ARG A 100 -2.93 10.94 -10.76
N LYS A 101 -2.67 11.76 -9.75
CA LYS A 101 -3.41 12.97 -9.43
C LYS A 101 -2.46 14.04 -8.92
N THR A 102 -2.47 15.21 -9.54
CA THR A 102 -1.79 16.39 -9.00
C THR A 102 -2.70 17.19 -8.09
N PHE A 103 -2.12 17.78 -7.06
CA PHE A 103 -2.81 18.64 -6.09
C PHE A 103 -1.83 19.67 -5.50
N ASN A 104 -2.35 20.70 -4.81
CA ASN A 104 -1.54 21.72 -4.20
C ASN A 104 -1.74 21.75 -2.68
N LEU A 105 -0.66 21.97 -1.95
CA LEU A 105 -0.66 22.24 -0.52
C LEU A 105 -0.13 23.64 -0.24
N ALA A 106 -0.82 24.38 0.63
CA ALA A 106 -0.39 25.73 0.99
C ALA A 106 0.91 25.75 1.81
N GLN A 107 1.14 24.68 2.59
CA GLN A 107 2.30 24.53 3.46
C GLN A 107 2.59 23.05 3.73
N GLN A 108 3.70 22.77 4.41
CA GLN A 108 4.03 21.40 4.86
C GLN A 108 2.94 20.89 5.82
N PRO A 109 2.36 19.70 5.58
CA PRO A 109 1.37 19.14 6.50
C PRO A 109 2.01 18.71 7.82
N ALA A 110 1.26 18.82 8.91
CA ALA A 110 1.66 18.27 10.21
C ALA A 110 1.56 16.73 10.23
N ARG A 111 0.62 16.18 9.46
CA ARG A 111 0.43 14.74 9.27
C ARG A 111 -0.26 14.47 7.94
N ALA A 112 0.11 13.37 7.29
CA ALA A 112 -0.62 12.87 6.14
C ALA A 112 -0.62 11.35 6.12
N VAL A 113 -1.78 10.74 5.84
CA VAL A 113 -1.94 9.28 5.76
C VAL A 113 -2.63 8.93 4.46
N ALA A 114 -2.00 8.08 3.67
CA ALA A 114 -2.61 7.50 2.48
C ALA A 114 -3.16 6.11 2.82
N TYR A 115 -4.48 5.96 2.73
CA TYR A 115 -5.17 4.67 2.83
C TYR A 115 -5.35 4.13 1.42
N VAL A 116 -4.75 2.98 1.11
CA VAL A 116 -4.77 2.39 -0.24
C VAL A 116 -5.36 0.99 -0.20
N ASN A 117 -6.47 0.80 -0.89
CA ASN A 117 -7.17 -0.46 -1.01
C ASN A 117 -7.16 -0.89 -2.49
N ALA A 118 -6.35 -1.90 -2.82
CA ALA A 118 -6.25 -2.43 -4.18
C ALA A 118 -6.88 -3.82 -4.31
N LEU A 119 -7.53 -4.04 -5.43
CA LEU A 119 -7.90 -5.36 -5.93
C LEU A 119 -6.84 -5.76 -6.96
N GLY A 120 -5.90 -6.58 -6.54
CA GLY A 120 -4.60 -6.80 -7.16
C GLY A 120 -3.48 -6.24 -6.30
N TYR A 121 -2.36 -5.85 -6.91
CA TYR A 121 -1.21 -5.24 -6.25
C TYR A 121 -1.05 -3.78 -6.68
N TYR A 122 -0.37 -2.99 -5.85
CA TYR A 122 0.01 -1.63 -6.18
C TYR A 122 1.40 -1.28 -5.66
N GLU A 123 2.00 -0.29 -6.29
CA GLU A 123 3.06 0.52 -5.72
C GLU A 123 2.57 1.97 -5.61
N LEU A 124 2.82 2.59 -4.47
CA LEU A 124 2.46 3.98 -4.20
C LEU A 124 3.68 4.88 -4.35
N TYR A 125 3.49 5.99 -5.04
CA TYR A 125 4.52 7.01 -5.24
C TYR A 125 3.96 8.39 -4.87
N ILE A 126 4.81 9.22 -4.29
CA ILE A 126 4.54 10.64 -4.05
C ILE A 126 5.76 11.45 -4.52
N ASN A 127 5.53 12.43 -5.37
CA ASN A 127 6.55 13.33 -5.91
C ASN A 127 7.78 12.57 -6.50
N GLY A 128 7.54 11.51 -7.25
CA GLY A 128 8.57 10.69 -7.89
C GLY A 128 9.21 9.65 -6.98
N LYS A 129 8.92 9.63 -5.68
CA LYS A 129 9.51 8.72 -4.72
C LYS A 129 8.53 7.58 -4.37
N LYS A 130 9.01 6.34 -4.40
CA LYS A 130 8.24 5.21 -3.89
C LYS A 130 8.03 5.37 -2.38
N VAL A 131 6.80 5.19 -1.95
CA VAL A 131 6.44 5.22 -0.53
C VAL A 131 6.77 3.85 0.06
N ASP A 132 7.55 3.88 1.14
CA ASP A 132 8.05 2.73 1.89
C ASP A 132 8.81 1.66 1.05
N ASP A 133 9.11 0.53 1.69
CA ASP A 133 9.83 -0.61 1.11
C ASP A 133 8.93 -1.83 0.88
N HIS A 134 7.62 -1.64 0.98
CA HIS A 134 6.66 -2.73 0.78
C HIS A 134 6.68 -3.22 -0.67
N VAL A 135 6.51 -4.52 -0.83
CA VAL A 135 6.36 -5.19 -2.13
C VAL A 135 5.13 -6.09 -2.11
N LEU A 136 4.50 -6.29 -3.26
CA LEU A 136 3.31 -7.14 -3.42
C LEU A 136 2.18 -6.74 -2.45
N SER A 137 1.96 -5.45 -2.28
CA SER A 137 0.89 -4.90 -1.44
C SER A 137 -0.42 -4.74 -2.19
N PRO A 138 -1.55 -4.92 -1.49
CA PRO A 138 -1.73 -5.48 -0.15
C PRO A 138 -1.55 -7.01 -0.14
N ALA A 139 -1.52 -7.61 1.05
CA ALA A 139 -1.57 -9.06 1.19
C ALA A 139 -2.81 -9.64 0.51
N VAL A 140 -2.68 -10.85 -0.03
CA VAL A 140 -3.78 -11.55 -0.72
C VAL A 140 -4.91 -11.87 0.25
N SER A 141 -6.14 -11.72 -0.22
CA SER A 141 -7.33 -12.08 0.52
C SER A 141 -8.35 -12.80 -0.38
N ASP A 142 -9.38 -13.36 0.21
CA ASP A 142 -10.53 -13.89 -0.53
C ASP A 142 -11.43 -12.72 -0.97
N TYR A 143 -11.33 -12.32 -2.24
CA TYR A 143 -12.06 -11.18 -2.80
C TYR A 143 -13.59 -11.36 -2.80
N SER A 144 -14.09 -12.56 -2.56
CA SER A 144 -15.53 -12.79 -2.39
C SER A 144 -16.03 -12.45 -0.98
N ARG A 145 -15.11 -12.29 -0.01
CA ARG A 145 -15.43 -12.04 1.40
C ARG A 145 -14.91 -10.72 1.92
N ARG A 146 -13.65 -10.38 1.56
CA ARG A 146 -13.04 -9.12 2.00
C ARG A 146 -11.93 -8.68 1.05
N ASN A 147 -11.63 -7.41 1.10
CA ASN A 147 -10.41 -6.82 0.54
C ASN A 147 -9.63 -6.08 1.65
N LEU A 148 -8.33 -5.92 1.43
CA LEU A 148 -7.44 -5.33 2.41
C LEU A 148 -6.98 -3.95 1.94
N TYR A 149 -6.79 -3.04 2.89
CA TYR A 149 -6.11 -1.78 2.64
C TYR A 149 -4.88 -1.63 3.53
N VAL A 150 -3.93 -0.83 3.08
CA VAL A 150 -2.73 -0.44 3.82
C VAL A 150 -2.79 1.04 4.10
N ALA A 151 -2.36 1.45 5.29
CA ALA A 151 -2.21 2.86 5.66
C ALA A 151 -0.72 3.22 5.66
N HIS A 152 -0.37 4.29 4.92
CA HIS A 152 1.00 4.78 4.80
C HIS A 152 1.09 6.18 5.40
N GLU A 153 2.00 6.40 6.35
CA GLU A 153 2.33 7.76 6.84
C GLU A 153 3.21 8.42 5.76
N VAL A 154 2.72 9.50 5.17
CA VAL A 154 3.33 10.08 3.96
C VAL A 154 3.65 11.57 4.06
N ALA A 155 3.58 12.17 5.25
CA ALA A 155 3.83 13.59 5.42
C ALA A 155 5.22 14.02 4.92
N ASP A 156 6.25 13.18 5.11
CA ASP A 156 7.63 13.46 4.71
C ASP A 156 7.88 13.41 3.19
N TYR A 157 6.91 12.89 2.43
CA TYR A 157 6.95 12.85 0.96
C TYR A 157 6.29 14.08 0.32
N LEU A 158 5.54 14.86 1.10
CA LEU A 158 4.77 16.02 0.64
C LEU A 158 5.56 17.30 0.81
N GLU A 159 5.29 18.28 -0.05
CA GLU A 159 5.96 19.57 -0.07
C GLU A 159 4.93 20.71 -0.19
N PRO A 160 5.23 21.93 0.26
CA PRO A 160 4.44 23.09 -0.11
C PRO A 160 4.39 23.28 -1.62
N GLY A 161 3.24 23.67 -2.15
CA GLY A 161 3.03 23.84 -3.59
C GLY A 161 2.50 22.57 -4.28
N LYS A 162 2.92 22.34 -5.51
CA LYS A 162 2.41 21.27 -6.38
C LYS A 162 2.97 19.91 -5.99
N ASN A 163 2.08 18.97 -5.70
CA ASN A 163 2.38 17.58 -5.40
C ASN A 163 1.70 16.64 -6.41
N VAL A 164 2.16 15.41 -6.47
CA VAL A 164 1.52 14.31 -7.18
C VAL A 164 1.47 13.06 -6.30
N ILE A 165 0.31 12.42 -6.25
CA ILE A 165 0.16 11.04 -5.78
C ILE A 165 -0.02 10.15 -7.00
N ALA A 166 0.71 9.04 -7.06
CA ALA A 166 0.68 8.14 -8.20
C ALA A 166 0.68 6.67 -7.75
N LEU A 167 0.04 5.83 -8.54
CA LEU A 167 -0.15 4.41 -8.27
C LEU A 167 0.19 3.61 -9.53
N TRP A 168 1.03 2.60 -9.38
CA TRP A 168 1.27 1.59 -10.40
C TRP A 168 0.58 0.31 -9.97
N LEU A 169 -0.36 -0.17 -10.76
CA LEU A 169 -1.13 -1.35 -10.42
C LEU A 169 -0.58 -2.60 -11.10
N GLY A 170 -0.70 -3.72 -10.40
CA GLY A 170 -0.43 -5.06 -10.91
C GLY A 170 -1.61 -5.99 -10.64
N ARG A 171 -1.80 -7.00 -11.48
CA ARG A 171 -2.92 -7.93 -11.37
C ARG A 171 -2.87 -8.77 -10.09
N GLY A 172 -1.69 -9.25 -9.71
CA GLY A 172 -1.55 -10.18 -8.60
C GLY A 172 -2.51 -11.36 -8.73
N TRP A 173 -3.24 -11.65 -7.68
CA TRP A 173 -4.27 -12.70 -7.63
C TRP A 173 -5.68 -12.21 -8.02
N TYR A 174 -5.84 -10.94 -8.40
CA TYR A 174 -7.10 -10.43 -8.92
C TYR A 174 -7.26 -10.81 -10.40
N VAL A 175 -7.56 -12.06 -10.63
CA VAL A 175 -7.65 -12.70 -11.96
C VAL A 175 -9.05 -13.24 -12.16
N ARG A 176 -9.66 -12.95 -13.32
CA ARG A 176 -10.99 -13.45 -13.65
C ARG A 176 -11.03 -14.98 -13.57
N GLY A 177 -12.06 -15.50 -12.91
CA GLY A 177 -12.21 -16.92 -12.57
C GLY A 177 -11.92 -17.24 -11.10
N HIS A 178 -11.24 -16.33 -10.37
CA HIS A 178 -11.18 -16.44 -8.91
C HIS A 178 -12.45 -15.89 -8.25
N PRO A 179 -12.86 -16.42 -7.10
CA PRO A 179 -14.02 -15.93 -6.37
C PRO A 179 -13.95 -14.44 -6.09
N GLY A 180 -15.05 -13.72 -6.35
CA GLY A 180 -15.14 -12.27 -6.11
C GLY A 180 -14.50 -11.37 -7.17
N VAL A 181 -13.85 -11.92 -8.20
CA VAL A 181 -13.26 -11.16 -9.29
C VAL A 181 -14.27 -10.96 -10.41
N VAL A 182 -14.68 -9.71 -10.63
CA VAL A 182 -15.72 -9.35 -11.63
C VAL A 182 -15.19 -8.42 -12.73
N HIS A 183 -13.96 -7.92 -12.62
CA HIS A 183 -13.32 -7.03 -13.58
C HIS A 183 -12.08 -7.68 -14.19
N ASP A 184 -11.67 -7.20 -15.37
CA ASP A 184 -10.57 -7.80 -16.15
C ASP A 184 -9.19 -7.20 -15.83
N GLY A 185 -9.15 -6.17 -15.02
CA GLY A 185 -7.92 -5.48 -14.61
C GLY A 185 -7.90 -5.15 -13.12
N PRO A 186 -6.72 -4.82 -12.58
CA PRO A 186 -6.60 -4.38 -11.22
C PRO A 186 -7.33 -3.06 -10.99
N LEU A 187 -7.90 -2.92 -9.80
CA LEU A 187 -8.60 -1.72 -9.35
C LEU A 187 -7.99 -1.19 -8.07
N VAL A 188 -8.09 0.10 -7.85
CA VAL A 188 -7.65 0.73 -6.60
C VAL A 188 -8.62 1.82 -6.17
N ARG A 189 -8.83 1.95 -4.86
CA ARG A 189 -9.28 3.20 -4.26
C ARG A 189 -8.24 3.67 -3.26
N ALA A 190 -7.98 4.96 -3.25
CA ALA A 190 -7.04 5.58 -2.34
C ALA A 190 -7.62 6.88 -1.79
N GLN A 191 -7.29 7.16 -0.54
CA GLN A 191 -7.71 8.36 0.18
C GLN A 191 -6.52 8.87 0.95
N LEU A 192 -6.02 10.05 0.58
CA LEU A 192 -4.94 10.74 1.28
C LEU A 192 -5.56 11.80 2.19
N ALA A 193 -5.56 11.52 3.49
CA ALA A 193 -5.99 12.46 4.52
C ALA A 193 -4.79 13.33 4.92
N VAL A 194 -4.94 14.65 4.83
CA VAL A 194 -3.89 15.63 5.10
C VAL A 194 -4.33 16.54 6.23
N SER A 195 -3.57 16.58 7.32
CA SER A 195 -3.81 17.46 8.47
C SER A 195 -2.76 18.57 8.50
N MET A 196 -3.20 19.79 8.49
CA MET A 196 -2.34 20.98 8.52
C MET A 196 -1.98 21.37 9.95
N PRO A 197 -0.90 22.15 10.18
CA PRO A 197 -0.51 22.63 11.51
C PRO A 197 -1.56 23.48 12.24
N ASP A 198 -2.44 24.16 11.49
CA ASP A 198 -3.56 24.94 12.01
C ASP A 198 -4.80 24.09 12.37
N GLY A 199 -4.73 22.77 12.16
CA GLY A 199 -5.80 21.84 12.42
C GLY A 199 -6.76 21.64 11.25
N ALA A 200 -6.59 22.33 10.12
CA ALA A 200 -7.38 22.10 8.93
C ALA A 200 -7.11 20.69 8.37
N VAL A 201 -8.14 20.01 7.91
CA VAL A 201 -8.07 18.67 7.29
C VAL A 201 -8.59 18.76 5.88
N SER A 202 -7.88 18.15 4.94
CA SER A 202 -8.29 18.00 3.56
C SER A 202 -8.03 16.57 3.08
N GLU A 203 -8.72 16.16 2.01
CA GLU A 203 -8.57 14.84 1.44
C GLU A 203 -8.36 14.90 -0.07
N ILE A 204 -7.49 14.06 -0.56
CA ILE A 204 -7.32 13.75 -1.98
C ILE A 204 -7.77 12.31 -2.17
N VAL A 205 -8.87 12.12 -2.92
CA VAL A 205 -9.50 10.81 -3.11
C VAL A 205 -9.43 10.37 -4.56
N THR A 206 -9.49 9.06 -4.78
CA THR A 206 -9.62 8.50 -6.13
C THR A 206 -11.04 8.69 -6.66
N ASP A 207 -11.11 9.25 -7.87
CA ASP A 207 -12.31 9.51 -8.65
C ASP A 207 -11.96 9.61 -10.14
N ASP A 208 -12.92 10.04 -10.99
CA ASP A 208 -12.75 10.25 -12.42
C ASP A 208 -11.86 11.47 -12.79
N THR A 209 -11.46 12.27 -11.82
CA THR A 209 -10.49 13.36 -12.03
C THR A 209 -9.04 12.90 -12.03
N TRP A 210 -8.78 11.65 -11.64
CA TRP A 210 -7.46 11.04 -11.78
C TRP A 210 -7.14 10.78 -13.25
N ARG A 211 -5.87 10.78 -13.56
CA ARG A 211 -5.36 10.46 -14.89
C ARG A 211 -4.85 9.03 -14.94
N VAL A 212 -5.12 8.35 -16.04
CA VAL A 212 -4.71 6.97 -16.29
C VAL A 212 -4.00 6.84 -17.64
N ARG A 213 -2.96 6.02 -17.66
CA ARG A 213 -2.23 5.60 -18.86
C ARG A 213 -1.79 4.15 -18.69
N GLU A 214 -1.71 3.41 -19.78
CA GLU A 214 -1.08 2.09 -19.80
C GLU A 214 0.40 2.21 -19.43
N SER A 215 0.86 1.36 -18.51
CA SER A 215 2.28 1.22 -18.19
C SER A 215 2.99 0.30 -19.21
N PRO A 216 4.33 0.21 -19.17
CA PRO A 216 5.07 -0.75 -19.99
C PRO A 216 4.72 -2.22 -19.71
N LEU A 217 4.10 -2.51 -18.55
CA LEU A 217 3.77 -3.88 -18.15
C LEU A 217 2.40 -4.31 -18.66
N SER A 218 2.35 -5.50 -19.23
CA SER A 218 1.13 -6.18 -19.61
C SER A 218 1.16 -7.65 -19.18
N PRO A 219 0.01 -8.25 -18.84
CA PRO A 219 -0.03 -9.64 -18.43
C PRO A 219 0.22 -10.59 -19.62
N LEU A 220 0.93 -11.68 -19.36
CA LEU A 220 1.01 -12.85 -20.25
C LEU A 220 0.05 -13.91 -19.74
N GLY A 221 -0.67 -14.56 -20.69
CA GLY A 221 -1.62 -15.62 -20.37
C GLY A 221 -2.77 -15.17 -19.47
N ARG A 222 -3.58 -16.12 -19.06
CA ARG A 222 -4.76 -15.87 -18.21
C ARG A 222 -4.46 -15.91 -16.72
N GLY A 223 -3.36 -16.58 -16.30
CA GLY A 223 -2.97 -16.70 -14.90
C GLY A 223 -4.00 -17.41 -14.01
N THR A 224 -4.78 -18.34 -14.58
CA THR A 224 -5.98 -18.88 -13.93
C THR A 224 -5.84 -20.31 -13.43
N ALA A 225 -4.75 -21.01 -13.75
CA ALA A 225 -4.60 -22.41 -13.42
C ALA A 225 -3.34 -22.68 -12.60
N PHE A 226 -3.40 -23.68 -11.74
CA PHE A 226 -2.22 -24.27 -11.12
C PHE A 226 -1.21 -24.68 -12.20
N GLY A 227 -0.02 -24.10 -12.17
CA GLY A 227 1.03 -24.31 -13.16
C GLY A 227 1.09 -23.27 -14.28
N ASP A 228 0.04 -22.50 -14.53
CA ASP A 228 0.05 -21.32 -15.41
C ASP A 228 -0.30 -20.07 -14.59
N TYR A 229 0.68 -19.57 -13.89
CA TYR A 229 0.54 -18.30 -13.14
C TYR A 229 0.59 -17.07 -14.06
N GLY A 230 0.68 -17.30 -15.37
CA GLY A 230 0.93 -16.25 -16.35
C GLY A 230 2.35 -15.72 -16.23
N GLY A 231 2.51 -14.47 -16.59
CA GLY A 231 3.77 -13.75 -16.52
C GLY A 231 3.49 -12.30 -16.87
N GLU A 232 4.56 -11.55 -17.04
CA GLU A 232 4.51 -10.14 -17.42
C GLU A 232 5.42 -9.89 -18.62
N ARG A 233 4.94 -9.06 -19.52
CA ARG A 233 5.71 -8.51 -20.63
C ARG A 233 6.00 -7.06 -20.34
N TYR A 234 7.27 -6.71 -20.33
CA TYR A 234 7.72 -5.32 -20.26
C TYR A 234 8.07 -4.83 -21.67
N ASP A 235 7.44 -3.75 -22.10
CA ASP A 235 7.71 -3.07 -23.35
C ASP A 235 8.42 -1.74 -23.09
N ALA A 236 9.75 -1.75 -23.18
CA ALA A 236 10.56 -0.57 -22.90
C ALA A 236 10.26 0.63 -23.83
N ALA A 237 9.64 0.41 -25.00
CA ALA A 237 9.22 1.51 -25.86
C ALA A 237 8.04 2.33 -25.30
N LYS A 238 7.29 1.76 -24.34
CA LYS A 238 6.21 2.43 -23.62
C LYS A 238 6.66 3.11 -22.34
N ASP A 239 7.91 2.90 -21.94
CA ASP A 239 8.44 3.48 -20.71
C ASP A 239 8.41 5.01 -20.79
N LEU A 240 8.06 5.60 -19.66
CA LEU A 240 8.00 7.05 -19.49
C LEU A 240 8.74 7.40 -18.21
N PRO A 241 10.01 7.82 -18.33
CA PRO A 241 10.74 8.32 -17.17
C PRO A 241 9.97 9.41 -16.44
N ASP A 242 10.05 9.44 -15.14
CA ASP A 242 9.41 10.45 -14.28
C ASP A 242 7.87 10.51 -14.41
N TRP A 243 7.23 9.41 -14.84
CA TRP A 243 5.77 9.33 -14.99
C TRP A 243 5.01 9.72 -13.71
N ASN A 244 5.66 9.61 -12.55
CA ASN A 244 5.16 9.90 -11.21
C ASN A 244 5.70 11.21 -10.63
N ALA A 245 6.36 12.05 -11.43
CA ALA A 245 6.87 13.35 -10.99
C ALA A 245 5.78 14.45 -11.06
N SER A 246 5.83 15.41 -10.14
CA SER A 246 4.89 16.52 -10.11
C SER A 246 5.01 17.48 -11.29
N THR A 247 6.14 17.44 -12.00
CA THR A 247 6.44 18.26 -13.17
C THR A 247 5.89 17.73 -14.48
N LEU A 248 5.48 16.45 -14.53
CA LEU A 248 4.97 15.85 -15.76
C LEU A 248 3.66 16.53 -16.21
N ASP A 249 3.57 16.81 -17.50
CA ASP A 249 2.30 17.18 -18.15
C ASP A 249 1.52 15.90 -18.49
N ASP A 250 0.40 15.68 -17.81
CA ASP A 250 -0.49 14.55 -18.01
C ASP A 250 -1.76 14.91 -18.80
N SER A 251 -1.76 16.03 -19.50
CA SER A 251 -2.93 16.50 -20.28
C SER A 251 -3.38 15.50 -21.36
N THR A 252 -2.46 14.68 -21.87
CA THR A 252 -2.74 13.62 -22.85
C THR A 252 -3.21 12.30 -22.25
N TRP A 253 -3.17 12.17 -20.91
CA TRP A 253 -3.66 10.97 -20.23
C TRP A 253 -5.18 10.99 -20.16
N GLN A 254 -5.79 9.81 -20.18
CA GLN A 254 -7.23 9.69 -20.07
C GLN A 254 -7.72 9.90 -18.63
N PRO A 255 -8.96 10.35 -18.41
CA PRO A 255 -9.60 10.22 -17.10
C PRO A 255 -9.68 8.75 -16.69
N ALA A 256 -9.49 8.48 -15.40
CA ALA A 256 -9.62 7.12 -14.87
C ALA A 256 -11.08 6.65 -14.95
N ALA A 257 -11.29 5.38 -15.26
CA ALA A 257 -12.62 4.78 -15.20
C ALA A 257 -12.98 4.45 -13.75
N VAL A 258 -14.21 4.76 -13.37
CA VAL A 258 -14.76 4.45 -12.04
C VAL A 258 -15.49 3.11 -12.10
N PHE A 259 -15.29 2.28 -11.06
CA PHE A 259 -15.85 0.95 -10.96
C PHE A 259 -16.61 0.77 -9.64
N THR A 260 -17.61 -0.10 -9.66
CA THR A 260 -18.32 -0.54 -8.46
C THR A 260 -18.07 -2.03 -8.25
N PRO A 261 -17.09 -2.40 -7.42
CA PRO A 261 -16.87 -3.82 -7.09
C PRO A 261 -17.98 -4.35 -6.20
N PRO A 262 -18.09 -5.68 -6.05
CA PRO A 262 -19.02 -6.29 -5.10
C PRO A 262 -18.82 -5.72 -3.69
N PRO A 263 -19.92 -5.49 -2.94
CA PRO A 263 -19.85 -5.00 -1.58
C PRO A 263 -19.32 -6.11 -0.66
N VAL A 264 -18.05 -6.06 -0.33
CA VAL A 264 -17.39 -6.98 0.60
C VAL A 264 -16.74 -6.17 1.73
N LEU A 265 -16.42 -6.84 2.84
CA LEU A 265 -15.73 -6.22 3.96
C LEU A 265 -14.40 -5.61 3.49
N THR A 266 -14.19 -4.35 3.79
CA THR A 266 -12.87 -3.72 3.67
C THR A 266 -12.23 -3.66 5.05
N ALA A 267 -11.04 -4.23 5.20
CA ALA A 267 -10.33 -4.29 6.47
C ALA A 267 -8.88 -3.82 6.33
N ALA A 268 -8.32 -3.28 7.39
CA ALA A 268 -6.89 -2.99 7.43
C ALA A 268 -6.08 -4.29 7.33
N GLN A 269 -4.97 -4.25 6.61
CA GLN A 269 -4.01 -5.33 6.63
C GLN A 269 -3.35 -5.40 8.01
N MET A 270 -3.54 -6.51 8.71
CA MET A 270 -2.99 -6.76 10.06
C MET A 270 -1.76 -7.69 10.03
N VAL A 271 -1.42 -8.23 8.86
CA VAL A 271 -0.20 -9.03 8.66
C VAL A 271 0.95 -8.13 8.27
N GLU A 272 2.16 -8.54 8.64
CA GLU A 272 3.38 -7.85 8.24
C GLU A 272 3.46 -7.71 6.71
N PRO A 273 3.92 -6.57 6.20
CA PRO A 273 4.11 -6.39 4.76
C PRO A 273 5.27 -7.23 4.25
N ASN A 274 5.16 -7.68 3.00
CA ASN A 274 6.29 -8.25 2.32
C ASN A 274 7.34 -7.17 2.04
N ARG A 275 8.62 -7.53 2.23
CA ARG A 275 9.78 -6.65 2.00
C ARG A 275 10.90 -7.43 1.35
N MET A 276 11.77 -6.72 0.65
CA MET A 276 13.05 -7.26 0.24
C MET A 276 14.00 -7.24 1.45
N ILE A 277 14.31 -8.40 1.99
CA ILE A 277 15.11 -8.54 3.22
C ILE A 277 16.59 -8.79 2.95
N GLU A 278 16.92 -9.33 1.77
CA GLU A 278 18.29 -9.69 1.40
C GLU A 278 18.46 -9.67 -0.13
N THR A 279 19.63 -9.26 -0.59
CA THR A 279 20.07 -9.47 -1.98
C THR A 279 21.15 -10.56 -2.00
N ILE A 280 20.85 -11.68 -2.67
CA ILE A 280 21.73 -12.84 -2.78
C ILE A 280 22.49 -12.74 -4.10
N ARG A 281 23.81 -12.91 -4.06
CA ARG A 281 24.60 -13.02 -5.27
C ARG A 281 24.72 -14.46 -5.72
N ALA A 282 24.69 -14.70 -7.03
CA ALA A 282 24.95 -16.00 -7.61
C ALA A 282 26.33 -16.51 -7.18
N GLN A 283 26.39 -17.75 -6.70
CA GLN A 283 27.65 -18.43 -6.36
C GLN A 283 28.33 -19.02 -7.60
N ARG A 284 27.52 -19.48 -8.57
CA ARG A 284 27.99 -20.09 -9.81
C ARG A 284 27.01 -19.80 -10.94
N VAL A 285 27.56 -19.58 -12.12
CA VAL A 285 26.79 -19.45 -13.37
C VAL A 285 27.46 -20.32 -14.41
N GLU A 286 26.76 -21.25 -14.99
CA GLU A 286 27.29 -22.19 -15.98
C GLU A 286 26.31 -22.43 -17.14
N PRO A 287 26.82 -22.74 -18.33
CA PRO A 287 25.95 -23.05 -19.47
C PRO A 287 25.09 -24.27 -19.19
N PHE A 288 23.84 -24.23 -19.64
CA PHE A 288 22.95 -25.39 -19.61
C PHE A 288 23.00 -26.12 -20.97
N PRO A 289 23.15 -27.45 -21.00
CA PRO A 289 23.36 -28.20 -22.27
C PRO A 289 22.26 -28.03 -23.31
N GLU A 290 21.03 -27.79 -22.87
CA GLU A 290 19.86 -27.59 -23.75
C GLU A 290 19.67 -26.11 -24.14
N GLY A 291 20.62 -25.25 -23.83
CA GLY A 291 20.61 -23.81 -24.09
C GLY A 291 20.22 -23.00 -22.86
N GLY A 292 20.89 -21.85 -22.68
CA GLY A 292 20.69 -20.98 -21.52
C GLY A 292 21.77 -21.17 -20.45
N TRP A 293 21.43 -20.80 -19.21
CA TRP A 293 22.36 -20.74 -18.08
C TRP A 293 21.69 -21.27 -16.82
N VAL A 294 22.42 -22.05 -16.03
CA VAL A 294 22.07 -22.40 -14.66
C VAL A 294 22.72 -21.37 -13.73
N VAL A 295 21.92 -20.73 -12.90
CA VAL A 295 22.37 -19.76 -11.91
C VAL A 295 22.16 -20.36 -10.52
N ASP A 296 23.27 -20.78 -9.89
CA ASP A 296 23.25 -21.34 -8.54
C ASP A 296 23.36 -20.23 -7.50
N MET A 297 22.33 -20.05 -6.70
CA MET A 297 22.29 -19.05 -5.63
C MET A 297 22.81 -19.61 -4.29
N GLY A 298 23.16 -20.91 -4.21
CA GLY A 298 23.72 -21.56 -3.03
C GLY A 298 22.74 -21.85 -1.90
N LYS A 299 21.50 -21.35 -2.00
CA LYS A 299 20.42 -21.61 -1.05
C LYS A 299 19.05 -21.49 -1.71
N ALA A 300 18.05 -22.13 -1.13
CA ALA A 300 16.67 -21.91 -1.50
C ALA A 300 16.20 -20.53 -1.02
N PHE A 301 15.41 -19.83 -1.84
CA PHE A 301 14.85 -18.52 -1.53
C PHE A 301 13.51 -18.32 -2.22
N THR A 302 12.75 -17.36 -1.74
CA THR A 302 11.58 -16.80 -2.42
C THR A 302 11.90 -15.36 -2.78
N GLY A 303 11.76 -15.01 -4.07
CA GLY A 303 12.12 -13.66 -4.54
C GLY A 303 12.08 -13.56 -6.06
N TRP A 304 12.78 -12.60 -6.60
CA TRP A 304 12.94 -12.37 -8.03
C TRP A 304 14.43 -12.14 -8.37
N LEU A 305 14.72 -12.20 -9.65
CA LEU A 305 16.07 -11.98 -10.15
C LEU A 305 16.26 -10.52 -10.58
N GLU A 306 17.41 -9.96 -10.27
CA GLU A 306 17.92 -8.72 -10.83
C GLU A 306 19.09 -9.04 -11.76
N ILE A 307 18.99 -8.63 -13.02
CA ILE A 307 19.98 -8.93 -14.06
C ILE A 307 20.44 -7.60 -14.64
N ALA A 308 21.76 -7.33 -14.54
CA ALA A 308 22.38 -6.23 -15.25
C ALA A 308 22.55 -6.61 -16.73
N LEU A 309 21.82 -5.95 -17.60
CA LEU A 309 21.96 -6.13 -19.05
C LEU A 309 23.12 -5.28 -19.57
N PRO A 310 23.95 -5.80 -20.51
CA PRO A 310 24.94 -4.98 -21.19
C PRO A 310 24.23 -3.90 -22.02
N ALA A 311 24.91 -2.77 -22.20
CA ALA A 311 24.40 -1.73 -23.09
C ALA A 311 24.18 -2.32 -24.49
N ILE A 312 22.95 -2.24 -24.98
CA ILE A 312 22.63 -2.66 -26.35
C ILE A 312 23.19 -1.57 -27.29
N PRO A 313 24.08 -1.89 -28.23
CA PRO A 313 24.51 -0.93 -29.23
C PRO A 313 23.30 -0.40 -30.01
N LYS A 314 23.23 0.92 -30.16
CA LYS A 314 22.18 1.58 -30.95
C LYS A 314 22.30 1.24 -32.41
#